data_4d31ddda8402481176141bf5e6569ba1
#
_entry.id   4d31ddda8402481176141bf5e6569ba1
#
_cell.length_a   1.000
_cell.length_b   1.000
_cell.length_c   1.000
_cell.angle_alpha   90.00
_cell.angle_beta   90.00
_cell.angle_gamma   90.00
#
_symmetry.space_group_name_H-M   'P 1'
#
loop_
_entity.id
_entity.type
_entity.pdbx_description
1 polymer ?
#
loop_
_entity_poly.entity_id
_entity_poly.type
_entity_poly.pdbx_seq_one_letter_code
_entity_poly.pdbx_strand_id
1 'polypeptide(L)'
;MGCQVCRQTEPEANFLLPDRDIKNLDIQTQNSSEKKEVSNNFINTFENVLPTFGNYFGSDFNTLISPKIQEYMTEHPQSLPEGLIDNTHIYEMKAVEFTNGNVYKGGWNSDIKMEGQGKYYLKDVNVLAEGVWKEGNLIYGRVFISKENDLFDIYEGKIRFSTFNGKGKLILSNGMIYEGDFEDGEKNGNCKIIFEDGTIYEGQVEKGVLKGDGKMNWKNGYEYEGSFQNNKLNGRGVLKGPTGDIYEGEFLNNLFNGNGKYTYSNGNSYEGQFLYGAKKGKGIYKCNNVFEYDGDWDNDLPCGIGKLSDWEKNWIIKCSWRYGKIVEEPIYEKGDSDNLKNIDLNIIPEKMNLNIRDLTNIENTETQSTQYKLVTMASFLDDY
;
A
#
# COMPACT_ATOMS: atom_id res chain seq x y z
N MET A 1 -23.03 42.34 7.05
CA MET A 1 -23.95 41.91 8.13
C MET A 1 -24.08 40.39 7.97
N GLY A 2 -23.50 39.64 8.89
CA GLY A 2 -23.45 38.17 8.81
C GLY A 2 -24.82 37.57 9.15
N CYS A 3 -25.20 36.57 8.41
CA CYS A 3 -26.46 35.85 8.61
C CYS A 3 -26.37 34.97 9.88
N GLN A 4 -27.03 35.46 10.95
CA GLN A 4 -26.99 34.88 12.31
C GLN A 4 -28.21 33.94 12.58
N VAL A 5 -28.84 33.36 11.56
CA VAL A 5 -30.11 32.62 11.68
C VAL A 5 -30.00 31.12 11.42
N CYS A 6 -28.81 30.55 11.33
CA CYS A 6 -28.64 29.06 11.16
C CYS A 6 -28.16 28.39 12.47
N ARG A 7 -28.70 28.81 13.62
CA ARG A 7 -28.59 27.99 14.86
C ARG A 7 -30.00 27.76 15.38
N GLN A 8 -30.61 26.64 14.96
CA GLN A 8 -31.52 25.84 15.77
C GLN A 8 -32.21 24.77 14.89
N THR A 9 -32.15 23.54 15.38
CA THR A 9 -32.77 22.29 14.93
C THR A 9 -31.96 21.48 13.92
N GLU A 10 -31.03 20.70 14.44
CA GLU A 10 -30.56 19.48 13.78
C GLU A 10 -31.65 18.41 13.89
N PRO A 11 -32.06 17.77 12.80
CA PRO A 11 -32.56 16.40 12.88
C PRO A 11 -31.34 15.48 12.85
N GLU A 12 -31.21 14.67 13.88
CA GLU A 12 -30.26 13.56 13.99
C GLU A 12 -30.35 12.66 12.75
N ALA A 13 -29.46 12.83 11.79
CA ALA A 13 -29.15 11.81 10.82
C ALA A 13 -28.00 10.98 11.41
N ASN A 14 -28.36 9.94 12.16
CA ASN A 14 -27.49 8.89 12.63
C ASN A 14 -26.83 8.20 11.44
N PHE A 15 -25.68 8.66 11.00
CA PHE A 15 -24.64 7.86 10.37
C PHE A 15 -23.49 7.73 11.37
N LEU A 16 -23.74 6.92 12.39
CA LEU A 16 -22.72 6.37 13.26
C LEU A 16 -21.89 5.38 12.45
N LEU A 17 -20.70 5.79 12.07
CA LEU A 17 -19.58 4.86 11.99
C LEU A 17 -19.42 4.31 13.42
N PRO A 18 -19.30 3.00 13.63
CA PRO A 18 -19.21 2.46 14.97
C PRO A 18 -17.93 2.92 15.64
N ASP A 19 -18.10 3.69 16.69
CA ASP A 19 -17.08 4.31 17.57
C ASP A 19 -16.30 3.28 18.42
N ARG A 20 -16.17 2.03 17.95
CA ARG A 20 -15.57 0.93 18.73
C ARG A 20 -14.12 0.63 18.43
N ASP A 21 -13.53 1.16 17.36
CA ASP A 21 -12.19 0.76 16.95
C ASP A 21 -11.09 1.79 17.22
N ILE A 22 -11.43 3.01 17.67
CA ILE A 22 -10.43 4.04 18.01
C ILE A 22 -9.76 3.77 19.37
N LYS A 23 -10.35 2.97 20.26
CA LYS A 23 -9.79 2.69 21.60
C LYS A 23 -8.81 1.50 21.65
N ASN A 24 -8.66 0.73 20.58
CA ASN A 24 -7.71 -0.38 20.53
C ASN A 24 -6.36 -0.03 19.90
N LEU A 25 -6.17 1.20 19.42
CA LEU A 25 -4.88 1.66 18.87
C LEU A 25 -3.83 1.96 19.96
N ASP A 26 -4.24 2.16 21.21
CA ASP A 26 -3.31 2.52 22.30
C ASP A 26 -2.70 1.31 23.03
N ILE A 27 -3.07 0.07 22.70
CA ILE A 27 -2.57 -1.14 23.40
C ILE A 27 -1.41 -1.83 22.66
N GLN A 28 -1.13 -1.47 21.41
CA GLN A 28 -0.04 -2.10 20.64
C GLN A 28 1.34 -1.43 20.79
N THR A 29 1.46 -0.32 21.50
CA THR A 29 2.76 0.33 21.75
C THR A 29 3.59 -0.35 22.85
N GLN A 30 3.08 -1.35 23.56
CA GLN A 30 3.85 -2.07 24.60
C GLN A 30 4.53 -3.36 24.12
N ASN A 31 4.22 -3.88 22.91
CA ASN A 31 4.84 -5.10 22.38
C ASN A 31 5.98 -4.83 21.38
N SER A 32 6.34 -3.58 21.13
CA SER A 32 7.41 -3.23 20.17
C SER A 32 8.83 -3.50 20.70
N SER A 33 8.99 -3.73 22.01
CA SER A 33 10.32 -4.01 22.59
C SER A 33 10.77 -5.46 22.41
N GLU A 34 9.86 -6.43 22.47
CA GLU A 34 10.20 -7.85 22.27
C GLU A 34 10.43 -8.21 20.79
N LYS A 35 9.76 -7.52 19.86
CA LYS A 35 9.90 -7.77 18.42
C LYS A 35 11.14 -7.16 17.80
N LYS A 36 11.65 -6.05 18.35
CA LYS A 36 12.98 -5.52 18.00
C LYS A 36 14.13 -6.44 18.42
N GLU A 37 13.92 -7.31 19.41
CA GLU A 37 14.94 -8.26 19.84
C GLU A 37 15.21 -9.37 18.81
N VAL A 38 14.23 -9.82 18.02
CA VAL A 38 14.43 -10.89 17.04
C VAL A 38 15.18 -10.39 15.81
N SER A 39 14.86 -9.20 15.28
CA SER A 39 15.60 -8.61 14.17
C SER A 39 17.01 -8.16 14.57
N ASN A 40 17.16 -7.62 15.78
CA ASN A 40 18.47 -7.26 16.34
C ASN A 40 19.31 -8.50 16.72
N ASN A 41 18.69 -9.60 17.15
CA ASN A 41 19.40 -10.84 17.43
C ASN A 41 19.91 -11.53 16.17
N PHE A 42 19.18 -11.43 15.03
CA PHE A 42 19.66 -11.89 13.75
C PHE A 42 20.91 -11.09 13.31
N ILE A 43 20.88 -9.77 13.49
CA ILE A 43 21.98 -8.86 13.15
C ILE A 43 23.24 -9.16 14.00
N ASN A 44 23.10 -9.44 15.29
CA ASN A 44 24.21 -9.65 16.21
C ASN A 44 24.82 -11.08 16.13
N THR A 45 24.14 -12.04 15.49
CA THR A 45 24.58 -13.45 15.50
C THR A 45 25.74 -13.72 14.54
N PHE A 46 25.95 -12.87 13.52
CA PHE A 46 27.07 -13.02 12.57
C PHE A 46 28.34 -12.27 13.00
N GLU A 47 28.29 -11.32 13.94
CA GLU A 47 29.38 -10.37 14.14
C GLU A 47 30.53 -10.85 15.01
N ASN A 48 30.45 -11.90 15.80
CA ASN A 48 31.55 -12.19 16.79
C ASN A 48 31.80 -13.65 17.13
N VAL A 49 31.54 -14.60 16.27
CA VAL A 49 32.05 -15.97 16.53
C VAL A 49 33.34 -16.16 15.77
N LEU A 50 34.48 -15.79 16.40
CA LEU A 50 35.74 -16.43 16.05
C LEU A 50 35.49 -17.92 16.21
N PRO A 51 35.64 -18.74 15.14
CA PRO A 51 35.42 -20.17 15.24
C PRO A 51 36.45 -20.77 16.18
N THR A 52 36.07 -20.98 17.45
CA THR A 52 36.72 -22.04 18.19
C THR A 52 36.29 -23.32 17.49
N PHE A 53 37.22 -23.91 16.76
CA PHE A 53 36.96 -25.09 15.95
C PHE A 53 36.27 -26.16 16.79
N GLY A 54 35.01 -26.38 16.49
CA GLY A 54 34.29 -27.56 16.90
C GLY A 54 34.75 -28.77 16.07
N ASN A 55 34.13 -29.87 16.30
CA ASN A 55 34.39 -31.10 15.54
C ASN A 55 33.77 -30.96 14.14
N TYR A 56 34.27 -31.77 13.19
CA TYR A 56 33.54 -31.94 11.93
C TYR A 56 32.14 -32.45 12.20
N PHE A 57 31.13 -31.85 11.51
CA PHE A 57 29.76 -32.29 11.63
C PHE A 57 29.63 -33.71 11.11
N GLY A 58 29.26 -34.67 11.99
CA GLY A 58 29.28 -36.09 11.71
C GLY A 58 28.09 -36.58 10.88
N SER A 59 27.07 -35.76 10.70
CA SER A 59 25.85 -36.11 9.97
C SER A 59 25.77 -35.37 8.61
N ASP A 60 24.83 -35.78 7.75
CA ASP A 60 24.57 -35.02 6.52
C ASP A 60 24.00 -33.64 6.89
N PHE A 61 24.60 -32.55 6.35
CA PHE A 61 24.14 -31.18 6.54
C PHE A 61 22.66 -31.02 6.21
N ASN A 62 22.17 -31.73 5.20
CA ASN A 62 20.77 -31.68 4.78
C ASN A 62 19.79 -32.12 5.89
N THR A 63 20.23 -32.95 6.85
CA THR A 63 19.38 -33.36 7.98
C THR A 63 18.99 -32.21 8.92
N LEU A 64 19.70 -31.08 8.86
CA LEU A 64 19.42 -29.88 9.64
C LEU A 64 18.31 -29.02 9.01
N ILE A 65 18.02 -29.23 7.73
CA ILE A 65 17.16 -28.37 6.92
C ILE A 65 15.77 -29.03 6.81
N SER A 66 14.72 -28.25 7.05
CA SER A 66 13.36 -28.78 6.92
C SER A 66 13.10 -29.31 5.50
N PRO A 67 12.32 -30.39 5.33
CA PRO A 67 12.01 -30.94 4.00
C PRO A 67 11.42 -29.91 3.03
N LYS A 68 10.57 -29.02 3.52
CA LYS A 68 9.96 -27.95 2.70
C LYS A 68 10.99 -26.96 2.17
N ILE A 69 11.98 -26.57 2.98
CA ILE A 69 13.08 -25.70 2.54
C ILE A 69 13.94 -26.46 1.51
N GLN A 70 14.23 -27.74 1.70
CA GLN A 70 14.96 -28.55 0.72
C GLN A 70 14.22 -28.64 -0.62
N GLU A 71 12.91 -28.88 -0.59
CA GLU A 71 12.03 -28.90 -1.75
C GLU A 71 12.07 -27.55 -2.48
N TYR A 72 11.85 -26.46 -1.76
CA TYR A 72 11.92 -25.11 -2.32
C TYR A 72 13.27 -24.81 -2.99
N MET A 73 14.38 -25.15 -2.34
CA MET A 73 15.73 -24.96 -2.88
C MET A 73 15.98 -25.79 -4.15
N THR A 74 15.35 -26.94 -4.26
CA THR A 74 15.45 -27.83 -5.44
C THR A 74 14.67 -27.26 -6.61
N GLU A 75 13.46 -26.75 -6.36
CA GLU A 75 12.60 -26.15 -7.37
C GLU A 75 13.11 -24.76 -7.82
N HIS A 76 13.76 -24.04 -6.92
CA HIS A 76 14.26 -22.69 -7.15
C HIS A 76 15.78 -22.64 -6.89
N PRO A 77 16.62 -23.15 -7.79
CA PRO A 77 18.07 -23.10 -7.62
C PRO A 77 18.55 -21.65 -7.55
N GLN A 78 19.48 -21.37 -6.64
CA GLN A 78 20.03 -20.04 -6.48
C GLN A 78 20.81 -19.60 -7.73
N SER A 79 20.47 -18.45 -8.29
CA SER A 79 21.22 -17.78 -9.33
C SER A 79 22.10 -16.70 -8.72
N LEU A 80 23.41 -16.83 -8.82
CA LEU A 80 24.37 -15.87 -8.31
C LEU A 80 24.75 -14.85 -9.40
N PRO A 81 24.91 -13.56 -9.07
CA PRO A 81 25.41 -12.57 -10.00
C PRO A 81 26.82 -12.94 -10.53
N GLU A 82 27.06 -12.71 -11.81
CA GLU A 82 28.37 -12.94 -12.43
C GLU A 82 29.47 -12.12 -11.75
N GLY A 83 30.65 -12.72 -11.60
CA GLY A 83 31.85 -12.06 -11.08
C GLY A 83 31.83 -11.82 -9.55
N LEU A 84 30.85 -12.35 -8.84
CA LEU A 84 30.75 -12.19 -7.37
C LEU A 84 31.73 -13.10 -6.62
N ILE A 85 32.20 -14.20 -7.23
CA ILE A 85 33.11 -15.17 -6.62
C ILE A 85 34.47 -15.07 -7.30
N ASP A 86 35.50 -14.78 -6.51
CA ASP A 86 36.88 -15.02 -6.87
C ASP A 86 37.31 -16.37 -6.27
N ASN A 87 37.47 -17.39 -7.12
CA ASN A 87 37.80 -18.75 -6.68
C ASN A 87 39.31 -18.94 -6.39
N THR A 88 40.09 -17.86 -6.41
CA THR A 88 41.50 -17.94 -6.06
C THR A 88 41.66 -18.12 -4.54
N HIS A 89 42.30 -19.23 -4.12
CA HIS A 89 42.63 -19.51 -2.72
C HIS A 89 41.43 -19.90 -1.81
N ILE A 90 40.42 -20.57 -2.35
CA ILE A 90 39.32 -21.13 -1.59
C ILE A 90 39.60 -22.61 -1.31
N TYR A 91 39.49 -23.00 -0.03
CA TYR A 91 39.62 -24.39 0.42
C TYR A 91 38.24 -24.93 0.78
N GLU A 92 37.80 -25.98 0.15
CA GLU A 92 36.57 -26.69 0.53
C GLU A 92 36.84 -27.66 1.69
N MET A 93 36.04 -27.54 2.74
CA MET A 93 36.11 -28.45 3.90
C MET A 93 34.76 -29.16 4.07
N LYS A 94 34.81 -30.31 4.82
CA LYS A 94 33.59 -30.91 5.34
C LYS A 94 32.84 -29.91 6.19
N ALA A 95 31.53 -30.15 6.40
CA ALA A 95 30.75 -29.31 7.30
C ALA A 95 31.40 -29.23 8.69
N VAL A 96 31.48 -28.00 9.23
CA VAL A 96 32.09 -27.72 10.54
C VAL A 96 31.00 -27.27 11.50
N GLU A 97 30.89 -27.93 12.63
CA GLU A 97 30.02 -27.52 13.74
C GLU A 97 30.81 -26.61 14.70
N PHE A 98 30.26 -25.43 14.98
CA PHE A 98 30.82 -24.50 15.95
C PHE A 98 30.41 -24.85 17.39
N THR A 99 31.05 -24.28 18.36
CA THR A 99 30.79 -24.57 19.81
C THR A 99 29.36 -24.18 20.23
N ASN A 100 28.71 -23.26 19.55
CA ASN A 100 27.29 -22.87 19.73
C ASN A 100 26.30 -23.78 18.98
N GLY A 101 26.77 -24.84 18.33
CA GLY A 101 25.93 -25.78 17.58
C GLY A 101 25.54 -25.32 16.18
N ASN A 102 25.96 -24.13 15.75
CA ASN A 102 25.80 -23.69 14.35
C ASN A 102 26.67 -24.54 13.43
N VAL A 103 26.26 -24.70 12.19
CA VAL A 103 26.99 -25.55 11.22
C VAL A 103 27.22 -24.79 9.93
N TYR A 104 28.48 -24.77 9.47
CA TYR A 104 28.83 -24.21 8.16
C TYR A 104 29.35 -25.29 7.21
N LYS A 105 28.93 -25.25 5.96
CA LYS A 105 29.39 -26.07 4.86
C LYS A 105 29.72 -25.19 3.66
N GLY A 106 30.98 -25.05 3.31
CA GLY A 106 31.43 -24.21 2.19
C GLY A 106 32.91 -23.95 2.14
N GLY A 107 33.30 -22.94 1.39
CA GLY A 107 34.68 -22.55 1.19
C GLY A 107 35.27 -21.76 2.37
N TRP A 108 36.58 -21.82 2.51
CA TRP A 108 37.35 -21.14 3.54
C TRP A 108 38.58 -20.47 2.90
N ASN A 109 38.99 -19.32 3.40
CA ASN A 109 40.26 -18.71 3.01
C ASN A 109 41.44 -19.17 3.90
N SER A 110 42.64 -18.67 3.63
CA SER A 110 43.86 -18.99 4.42
C SER A 110 43.80 -18.55 5.86
N ASP A 111 42.97 -17.53 6.18
CA ASP A 111 42.80 -16.99 7.55
C ASP A 111 41.67 -17.71 8.31
N ILE A 112 41.18 -18.84 7.74
CA ILE A 112 40.12 -19.67 8.30
C ILE A 112 38.82 -18.89 8.47
N LYS A 113 38.50 -18.03 7.53
CA LYS A 113 37.21 -17.36 7.43
C LYS A 113 36.39 -17.96 6.29
N MET A 114 35.06 -17.95 6.46
CA MET A 114 34.13 -18.38 5.41
C MET A 114 34.36 -17.57 4.14
N GLU A 115 34.57 -18.24 3.01
CA GLU A 115 34.88 -17.61 1.73
C GLU A 115 34.23 -18.37 0.56
N GLY A 116 33.77 -17.66 -0.47
CA GLY A 116 33.13 -18.27 -1.64
C GLY A 116 31.72 -18.78 -1.35
N GLN A 117 31.29 -19.84 -2.03
CA GLN A 117 29.96 -20.40 -1.82
C GLN A 117 29.88 -21.19 -0.51
N GLY A 118 28.77 -21.03 0.21
CA GLY A 118 28.56 -21.79 1.44
C GLY A 118 27.14 -21.71 1.97
N LYS A 119 26.85 -22.63 2.89
CA LYS A 119 25.58 -22.72 3.63
C LYS A 119 25.88 -22.67 5.12
N TYR A 120 25.17 -21.84 5.84
CA TYR A 120 25.30 -21.65 7.27
C TYR A 120 23.96 -21.85 7.96
N TYR A 121 23.89 -22.82 8.85
CA TYR A 121 22.71 -23.08 9.66
C TYR A 121 22.92 -22.56 11.07
N LEU A 122 22.02 -21.64 11.48
CA LEU A 122 21.97 -21.05 12.81
C LEU A 122 20.95 -21.82 13.65
N LYS A 123 21.42 -22.65 14.57
CA LYS A 123 20.60 -23.60 15.33
C LYS A 123 19.59 -22.91 16.24
N ASP A 124 20.03 -21.92 17.00
CA ASP A 124 19.23 -21.29 18.06
C ASP A 124 18.00 -20.53 17.51
N VAL A 125 18.12 -19.97 16.30
CA VAL A 125 17.08 -19.20 15.65
C VAL A 125 16.44 -19.95 14.45
N ASN A 126 16.90 -21.18 14.18
CA ASN A 126 16.42 -22.01 13.08
C ASN A 126 16.43 -21.29 11.72
N VAL A 127 17.57 -20.68 11.39
CA VAL A 127 17.77 -19.92 10.15
C VAL A 127 18.80 -20.62 9.29
N LEU A 128 18.52 -20.78 8.00
CA LEU A 128 19.47 -21.22 7.00
C LEU A 128 19.86 -20.04 6.11
N ALA A 129 21.15 -19.78 5.99
CA ALA A 129 21.70 -18.84 5.03
C ALA A 129 22.53 -19.56 3.98
N GLU A 130 22.30 -19.33 2.70
CA GLU A 130 23.12 -19.84 1.62
C GLU A 130 23.53 -18.73 0.66
N GLY A 131 24.74 -18.75 0.16
CA GLY A 131 25.19 -17.73 -0.78
C GLY A 131 26.69 -17.56 -0.84
N VAL A 132 27.12 -16.33 -1.11
CA VAL A 132 28.52 -15.96 -1.27
C VAL A 132 29.05 -15.29 -0.01
N TRP A 133 30.06 -15.86 0.54
CA TRP A 133 30.75 -15.43 1.74
C TRP A 133 32.06 -14.73 1.37
N LYS A 134 32.40 -13.68 2.10
CA LYS A 134 33.68 -12.98 1.99
C LYS A 134 34.17 -12.56 3.36
N GLU A 135 35.40 -12.95 3.70
CA GLU A 135 35.99 -12.63 5.00
C GLU A 135 35.10 -12.98 6.20
N GLY A 136 34.38 -14.08 6.13
CA GLY A 136 33.44 -14.53 7.18
C GLY A 136 32.03 -13.94 7.11
N ASN A 137 31.75 -13.03 6.19
CA ASN A 137 30.46 -12.38 6.06
C ASN A 137 29.68 -12.84 4.82
N LEU A 138 28.38 -13.06 4.95
CA LEU A 138 27.50 -13.28 3.82
C LEU A 138 27.30 -11.93 3.10
N ILE A 139 27.67 -11.85 1.82
CA ILE A 139 27.59 -10.60 1.04
C ILE A 139 26.44 -10.60 0.03
N TYR A 140 26.01 -11.79 -0.39
CA TYR A 140 24.84 -12.01 -1.25
C TYR A 140 24.32 -13.43 -1.03
N GLY A 141 23.02 -13.59 -0.92
CA GLY A 141 22.48 -14.92 -0.73
C GLY A 141 20.99 -14.98 -0.49
N ARG A 142 20.55 -16.16 -0.12
CA ARG A 142 19.21 -16.44 0.39
C ARG A 142 19.27 -16.75 1.87
N VAL A 143 18.30 -16.21 2.60
CA VAL A 143 18.14 -16.46 4.03
C VAL A 143 16.74 -16.99 4.26
N PHE A 144 16.63 -18.20 4.78
CA PHE A 144 15.38 -18.85 5.13
C PHE A 144 15.15 -18.71 6.62
N ILE A 145 14.11 -18.00 7.00
CA ILE A 145 13.74 -17.71 8.40
C ILE A 145 12.56 -18.60 8.73
N SER A 146 12.80 -19.65 9.50
CA SER A 146 11.74 -20.58 9.88
C SER A 146 10.75 -19.94 10.83
N LYS A 147 9.49 -20.26 10.62
CA LYS A 147 8.33 -19.88 11.42
C LYS A 147 7.65 -21.11 12.00
N GLU A 148 6.61 -20.92 12.76
CA GLU A 148 5.75 -22.01 13.24
C GLU A 148 5.08 -22.74 12.07
N ASN A 149 4.67 -23.99 12.31
CA ASN A 149 3.96 -24.85 11.34
C ASN A 149 4.72 -25.11 10.03
N ASP A 150 6.04 -25.24 10.09
CA ASP A 150 6.90 -25.45 8.92
C ASP A 150 6.76 -24.37 7.83
N LEU A 151 6.36 -23.16 8.21
CA LEU A 151 6.39 -22.00 7.34
C LEU A 151 7.77 -21.35 7.41
N PHE A 152 8.11 -20.58 6.39
CA PHE A 152 9.36 -19.81 6.38
C PHE A 152 9.22 -18.56 5.50
N ASP A 153 9.94 -17.52 5.89
CA ASP A 153 10.15 -16.35 5.07
C ASP A 153 11.49 -16.50 4.34
N ILE A 154 11.60 -15.88 3.18
CA ILE A 154 12.82 -15.94 2.36
C ILE A 154 13.23 -14.54 2.00
N TYR A 155 14.47 -14.18 2.33
CA TYR A 155 15.14 -13.04 1.72
C TYR A 155 16.12 -13.53 0.66
N GLU A 156 16.19 -12.85 -0.47
CA GLU A 156 17.22 -13.06 -1.50
C GLU A 156 17.76 -11.71 -1.96
N GLY A 157 19.08 -11.50 -1.83
CA GLY A 157 19.67 -10.23 -2.23
C GLY A 157 21.04 -9.96 -1.63
N LYS A 158 21.41 -8.68 -1.66
CA LYS A 158 22.65 -8.18 -1.05
C LYS A 158 22.51 -8.09 0.45
N ILE A 159 23.59 -8.43 1.14
CA ILE A 159 23.69 -8.39 2.60
C ILE A 159 24.98 -7.62 2.93
N ARG A 160 24.90 -6.73 3.88
CA ARG A 160 26.02 -5.96 4.37
C ARG A 160 25.94 -5.83 5.89
N PHE A 161 27.03 -6.16 6.57
CA PHE A 161 27.08 -6.16 8.06
C PHE A 161 25.89 -6.91 8.68
N SER A 162 25.62 -8.12 8.14
CA SER A 162 24.51 -8.99 8.54
C SER A 162 23.10 -8.39 8.38
N THR A 163 22.95 -7.28 7.66
CA THR A 163 21.66 -6.65 7.35
C THR A 163 21.35 -6.72 5.87
N PHE A 164 20.07 -6.74 5.53
CA PHE A 164 19.62 -6.63 4.14
C PHE A 164 19.96 -5.24 3.61
N ASN A 165 20.58 -5.18 2.44
CA ASN A 165 21.07 -3.91 1.92
C ASN A 165 21.09 -3.93 0.38
N GLY A 166 20.74 -2.80 -0.26
CA GLY A 166 20.65 -2.71 -1.71
C GLY A 166 19.44 -3.47 -2.26
N LYS A 167 19.53 -3.98 -3.48
CA LYS A 167 18.43 -4.71 -4.13
C LYS A 167 18.25 -6.09 -3.49
N GLY A 168 17.00 -6.40 -3.18
CA GLY A 168 16.60 -7.69 -2.64
C GLY A 168 15.13 -8.03 -2.87
N LYS A 169 14.82 -9.29 -2.65
CA LYS A 169 13.46 -9.84 -2.71
C LYS A 169 13.15 -10.51 -1.37
N LEU A 170 12.03 -10.17 -0.77
CA LEU A 170 11.53 -10.78 0.45
C LEU A 170 10.19 -11.44 0.15
N ILE A 171 10.09 -12.72 0.43
CA ILE A 171 8.88 -13.53 0.28
C ILE A 171 8.45 -13.93 1.69
N LEU A 172 7.29 -13.49 2.11
CA LEU A 172 6.75 -13.81 3.42
C LEU A 172 5.90 -15.07 3.36
N SER A 173 5.85 -15.78 4.47
CA SER A 173 5.07 -17.00 4.65
C SER A 173 3.57 -16.85 4.43
N ASN A 174 3.03 -15.61 4.52
CA ASN A 174 1.65 -15.28 4.19
C ASN A 174 1.40 -15.05 2.69
N GLY A 175 2.43 -15.18 1.84
CA GLY A 175 2.35 -15.00 0.39
C GLY A 175 2.63 -13.57 -0.09
N MET A 176 2.88 -12.61 0.79
CA MET A 176 3.31 -11.27 0.38
C MET A 176 4.73 -11.31 -0.18
N ILE A 177 4.97 -10.58 -1.28
CA ILE A 177 6.27 -10.45 -1.91
C ILE A 177 6.65 -8.98 -1.96
N TYR A 178 7.83 -8.66 -1.47
CA TYR A 178 8.48 -7.36 -1.67
C TYR A 178 9.71 -7.55 -2.56
N GLU A 179 9.88 -6.72 -3.57
CA GLU A 179 11.06 -6.68 -4.43
C GLU A 179 11.48 -5.23 -4.62
N GLY A 180 12.67 -4.86 -4.11
CA GLY A 180 13.08 -3.46 -4.12
C GLY A 180 14.35 -3.19 -3.35
N ASP A 181 14.49 -1.93 -2.94
CA ASP A 181 15.66 -1.46 -2.21
C ASP A 181 15.51 -1.70 -0.71
N PHE A 182 16.64 -2.06 -0.09
CA PHE A 182 16.80 -2.18 1.34
C PHE A 182 17.96 -1.29 1.81
N GLU A 183 17.79 -0.69 2.98
CA GLU A 183 18.82 0.11 3.65
C GLU A 183 18.81 -0.26 5.14
N ASP A 184 19.95 -0.80 5.62
CA ASP A 184 20.13 -1.23 7.02
C ASP A 184 19.02 -2.15 7.55
N GLY A 185 18.55 -3.09 6.71
CA GLY A 185 17.50 -4.06 7.03
C GLY A 185 16.07 -3.56 6.76
N GLU A 186 15.88 -2.26 6.56
CA GLU A 186 14.57 -1.68 6.30
C GLU A 186 14.28 -1.58 4.79
N LYS A 187 13.02 -1.75 4.40
CA LYS A 187 12.56 -1.53 3.04
C LYS A 187 12.58 -0.02 2.75
N ASN A 188 13.39 0.41 1.79
CA ASN A 188 13.59 1.83 1.52
C ASN A 188 13.85 2.06 0.04
N GLY A 189 13.28 3.13 -0.55
CA GLY A 189 13.46 3.44 -1.97
C GLY A 189 12.36 2.86 -2.87
N ASN A 190 12.71 2.51 -4.11
CA ASN A 190 11.74 2.02 -5.08
C ASN A 190 11.50 0.52 -4.92
N CYS A 191 10.23 0.13 -5.01
CA CYS A 191 9.86 -1.27 -4.85
C CYS A 191 8.63 -1.66 -5.68
N LYS A 192 8.46 -2.97 -5.79
CA LYS A 192 7.23 -3.65 -6.16
C LYS A 192 6.78 -4.52 -4.98
N ILE A 193 5.52 -4.39 -4.59
CA ILE A 193 4.90 -5.21 -3.54
C ILE A 193 3.72 -5.94 -4.15
N ILE A 194 3.68 -7.25 -3.96
CA ILE A 194 2.50 -8.07 -4.25
C ILE A 194 1.95 -8.48 -2.89
N PHE A 195 0.75 -8.00 -2.58
CA PHE A 195 0.07 -8.34 -1.33
C PHE A 195 -0.54 -9.73 -1.36
N GLU A 196 -0.83 -10.28 -0.21
CA GLU A 196 -1.47 -11.59 -0.04
C GLU A 196 -2.79 -11.73 -0.83
N ASP A 197 -3.57 -10.65 -0.93
CA ASP A 197 -4.83 -10.62 -1.68
C ASP A 197 -4.65 -10.49 -3.20
N GLY A 198 -3.43 -10.29 -3.69
CA GLY A 198 -3.09 -10.07 -5.09
C GLY A 198 -3.08 -8.60 -5.52
N THR A 199 -3.30 -7.65 -4.61
CA THR A 199 -3.07 -6.22 -4.86
C THR A 199 -1.59 -6.00 -5.18
N ILE A 200 -1.29 -5.12 -6.13
CA ILE A 200 0.08 -4.81 -6.56
C ILE A 200 0.34 -3.32 -6.33
N TYR A 201 1.44 -3.02 -5.66
CA TYR A 201 1.98 -1.66 -5.54
C TYR A 201 3.33 -1.58 -6.25
N GLU A 202 3.57 -0.51 -7.00
CA GLU A 202 4.85 -0.15 -7.59
C GLU A 202 5.12 1.32 -7.29
N GLY A 203 6.18 1.63 -6.54
CA GLY A 203 6.44 3.01 -6.11
C GLY A 203 7.49 3.10 -5.03
N GLN A 204 7.43 4.17 -4.25
CA GLN A 204 8.41 4.50 -3.24
C GLN A 204 7.93 4.07 -1.85
N VAL A 205 8.87 3.58 -1.06
CA VAL A 205 8.70 3.31 0.37
C VAL A 205 9.81 3.98 1.16
N GLU A 206 9.48 4.40 2.36
CA GLU A 206 10.46 4.88 3.35
C GLU A 206 10.22 4.12 4.64
N LYS A 207 11.23 3.37 5.11
CA LYS A 207 11.13 2.50 6.30
C LYS A 207 9.91 1.57 6.26
N GLY A 208 9.65 0.98 5.08
CA GLY A 208 8.52 0.08 4.86
C GLY A 208 7.15 0.74 4.71
N VAL A 209 7.04 2.05 4.80
CA VAL A 209 5.79 2.81 4.66
C VAL A 209 5.69 3.38 3.24
N LEU A 210 4.53 3.22 2.58
CA LEU A 210 4.29 3.80 1.25
C LEU A 210 4.34 5.33 1.36
N LYS A 211 5.22 5.95 0.57
CA LYS A 211 5.47 7.39 0.58
C LYS A 211 5.98 7.84 -0.79
N GLY A 212 5.65 9.08 -1.19
CA GLY A 212 6.05 9.57 -2.52
C GLY A 212 5.12 9.08 -3.61
N ASP A 213 5.59 9.03 -4.84
CA ASP A 213 4.77 8.63 -5.98
C ASP A 213 4.75 7.11 -6.17
N GLY A 214 3.59 6.61 -6.55
CA GLY A 214 3.40 5.19 -6.78
C GLY A 214 2.14 4.87 -7.55
N LYS A 215 2.05 3.61 -7.96
CA LYS A 215 0.89 3.02 -8.63
C LYS A 215 0.40 1.83 -7.82
N MET A 216 -0.91 1.76 -7.59
CA MET A 216 -1.56 0.64 -6.92
C MET A 216 -2.67 0.08 -7.78
N ASN A 217 -2.65 -1.24 -7.97
CA ASN A 217 -3.67 -1.99 -8.70
C ASN A 217 -4.29 -2.99 -7.73
N TRP A 218 -5.54 -2.73 -7.30
CA TRP A 218 -6.26 -3.63 -6.40
C TRP A 218 -6.85 -4.81 -7.15
N LYS A 219 -6.93 -5.94 -6.49
CA LYS A 219 -7.54 -7.16 -7.04
C LYS A 219 -8.98 -6.96 -7.51
N ASN A 220 -9.73 -6.06 -6.88
CA ASN A 220 -11.12 -5.72 -7.24
C ASN A 220 -11.25 -4.78 -8.45
N GLY A 221 -10.13 -4.46 -9.14
CA GLY A 221 -10.10 -3.70 -10.38
C GLY A 221 -10.00 -2.19 -10.23
N TYR A 222 -9.79 -1.67 -9.01
CA TYR A 222 -9.39 -0.27 -8.85
C TYR A 222 -7.93 -0.09 -9.24
N GLU A 223 -7.60 1.07 -9.83
CA GLU A 223 -6.25 1.50 -10.17
C GLU A 223 -6.03 2.92 -9.67
N TYR A 224 -4.93 3.14 -8.97
CA TYR A 224 -4.51 4.47 -8.55
C TYR A 224 -3.08 4.75 -9.03
N GLU A 225 -2.85 5.97 -9.48
CA GLU A 225 -1.52 6.50 -9.80
C GLU A 225 -1.42 7.92 -9.24
N GLY A 226 -0.47 8.13 -8.33
CA GLY A 226 -0.33 9.40 -7.65
C GLY A 226 0.50 9.31 -6.37
N SER A 227 0.35 10.33 -5.51
CA SER A 227 1.17 10.45 -4.32
C SER A 227 0.59 9.67 -3.14
N PHE A 228 1.49 9.09 -2.33
CA PHE A 228 1.21 8.37 -1.10
C PHE A 228 1.87 9.06 0.10
N GLN A 229 1.24 8.99 1.25
CA GLN A 229 1.81 9.38 2.52
C GLN A 229 1.26 8.48 3.63
N ASN A 230 2.14 7.87 4.41
CA ASN A 230 1.77 6.99 5.52
C ASN A 230 0.77 5.90 5.10
N ASN A 231 1.08 5.17 4.00
CA ASN A 231 0.25 4.11 3.42
C ASN A 231 -1.12 4.56 2.89
N LYS A 232 -1.34 5.86 2.71
CA LYS A 232 -2.62 6.42 2.25
C LYS A 232 -2.43 7.24 1.00
N LEU A 233 -3.47 7.28 0.16
CA LEU A 233 -3.55 8.20 -0.96
C LEU A 233 -3.57 9.62 -0.39
N ASN A 234 -2.63 10.45 -0.83
CA ASN A 234 -2.47 11.81 -0.30
C ASN A 234 -1.79 12.69 -1.36
N GLY A 235 -2.25 13.95 -1.52
CA GLY A 235 -1.76 14.79 -2.59
C GLY A 235 -2.51 14.56 -3.90
N ARG A 236 -1.88 14.71 -5.05
CA ARG A 236 -2.53 14.57 -6.35
C ARG A 236 -2.43 13.14 -6.90
N GLY A 237 -3.50 12.72 -7.58
CA GLY A 237 -3.52 11.42 -8.22
C GLY A 237 -4.74 11.20 -9.12
N VAL A 238 -4.72 10.06 -9.80
CA VAL A 238 -5.82 9.57 -10.63
C VAL A 238 -6.26 8.22 -10.09
N LEU A 239 -7.54 8.11 -9.77
CA LEU A 239 -8.17 6.87 -9.34
C LEU A 239 -9.17 6.43 -10.39
N LYS A 240 -9.05 5.19 -10.87
CA LYS A 240 -9.98 4.56 -11.80
C LYS A 240 -10.70 3.41 -11.11
N GLY A 241 -12.01 3.40 -11.22
CA GLY A 241 -12.85 2.32 -10.72
C GLY A 241 -13.09 1.22 -11.74
N PRO A 242 -13.47 0.01 -11.29
CA PRO A 242 -13.75 -1.13 -12.16
C PRO A 242 -14.96 -0.90 -13.09
N THR A 243 -15.84 0.02 -12.74
CA THR A 243 -17.00 0.42 -13.54
C THR A 243 -16.68 1.40 -14.69
N GLY A 244 -15.44 1.95 -14.68
CA GLY A 244 -15.00 2.96 -15.65
C GLY A 244 -15.12 4.40 -15.14
N ASP A 245 -15.50 4.59 -13.88
CA ASP A 245 -15.47 5.90 -13.26
C ASP A 245 -14.01 6.33 -13.02
N ILE A 246 -13.74 7.63 -13.17
CA ILE A 246 -12.39 8.19 -13.00
C ILE A 246 -12.47 9.43 -12.13
N TYR A 247 -11.62 9.48 -11.09
CA TYR A 247 -11.36 10.71 -10.35
C TYR A 247 -9.92 11.16 -10.62
N GLU A 248 -9.74 12.41 -10.95
CA GLU A 248 -8.45 13.09 -11.11
C GLU A 248 -8.46 14.34 -10.24
N GLY A 249 -7.60 14.38 -9.22
CA GLY A 249 -7.63 15.49 -8.26
C GLY A 249 -6.78 15.27 -7.03
N GLU A 250 -7.12 16.00 -5.99
CA GLU A 250 -6.43 15.98 -4.71
C GLU A 250 -7.06 14.95 -3.78
N PHE A 251 -6.20 14.29 -3.01
CA PHE A 251 -6.55 13.31 -1.99
C PHE A 251 -6.04 13.75 -0.62
N LEU A 252 -6.78 13.43 0.41
CA LEU A 252 -6.37 13.54 1.80
C LEU A 252 -6.80 12.29 2.56
N ASN A 253 -5.83 11.48 3.00
CA ASN A 253 -6.08 10.26 3.77
C ASN A 253 -7.11 9.32 3.09
N ASN A 254 -6.89 8.96 1.82
CA ASN A 254 -7.74 8.12 0.97
C ASN A 254 -9.07 8.75 0.51
N LEU A 255 -9.36 9.99 0.86
CA LEU A 255 -10.61 10.67 0.49
C LEU A 255 -10.33 11.76 -0.55
N PHE A 256 -11.29 11.98 -1.47
CA PHE A 256 -11.27 13.13 -2.36
C PHE A 256 -11.30 14.40 -1.54
N ASN A 257 -10.41 15.33 -1.85
CA ASN A 257 -10.29 16.60 -1.11
C ASN A 257 -9.74 17.67 -2.04
N GLY A 258 -10.00 18.95 -1.75
CA GLY A 258 -9.51 20.03 -2.60
C GLY A 258 -10.18 20.05 -3.97
N ASN A 259 -9.44 20.39 -5.02
CA ASN A 259 -9.95 20.47 -6.38
C ASN A 259 -9.78 19.13 -7.11
N GLY A 260 -10.84 18.75 -7.86
CA GLY A 260 -10.79 17.52 -8.64
C GLY A 260 -11.87 17.44 -9.72
N LYS A 261 -11.69 16.48 -10.61
CA LYS A 261 -12.63 16.12 -11.64
C LYS A 261 -13.04 14.66 -11.51
N TYR A 262 -14.33 14.43 -11.38
CA TYR A 262 -14.92 13.11 -11.39
C TYR A 262 -15.63 12.89 -12.72
N THR A 263 -15.25 11.86 -13.44
CA THR A 263 -15.88 11.42 -14.69
C THR A 263 -16.56 10.09 -14.44
N TYR A 264 -17.87 10.07 -14.61
CA TYR A 264 -18.69 8.88 -14.44
C TYR A 264 -18.61 8.00 -15.69
N SER A 265 -18.77 6.69 -15.52
CA SER A 265 -18.77 5.72 -16.62
C SER A 265 -19.84 5.97 -17.70
N ASN A 266 -20.92 6.67 -17.33
CA ASN A 266 -21.97 7.09 -18.25
C ASN A 266 -21.63 8.38 -19.04
N GLY A 267 -20.44 8.95 -18.87
CA GLY A 267 -19.97 10.15 -19.55
C GLY A 267 -20.32 11.48 -18.86
N ASN A 268 -21.09 11.46 -17.78
CA ASN A 268 -21.28 12.64 -16.96
C ASN A 268 -19.97 13.06 -16.29
N SER A 269 -19.87 14.31 -15.84
CA SER A 269 -18.69 14.72 -15.07
C SER A 269 -19.03 15.80 -14.04
N TYR A 270 -18.24 15.83 -12.99
CA TYR A 270 -18.19 16.93 -12.02
C TYR A 270 -16.76 17.43 -11.95
N GLU A 271 -16.59 18.75 -11.99
CA GLU A 271 -15.32 19.40 -11.82
C GLU A 271 -15.49 20.55 -10.81
N GLY A 272 -14.78 20.45 -9.68
CA GLY A 272 -14.97 21.40 -8.59
C GLY A 272 -14.27 20.98 -7.31
N GLN A 273 -14.79 21.49 -6.20
CA GLN A 273 -14.24 21.26 -4.89
C GLN A 273 -14.84 20.03 -4.23
N PHE A 274 -14.00 19.31 -3.50
CA PHE A 274 -14.34 18.15 -2.68
C PHE A 274 -13.87 18.38 -1.25
N LEU A 275 -14.62 17.84 -0.31
CA LEU A 275 -14.24 17.81 1.09
C LEU A 275 -14.67 16.48 1.70
N TYR A 276 -13.70 15.72 2.23
CA TYR A 276 -13.92 14.40 2.82
C TYR A 276 -14.74 13.44 1.94
N GLY A 277 -14.44 13.41 0.63
CA GLY A 277 -15.07 12.53 -0.34
C GLY A 277 -16.35 13.07 -0.98
N ALA A 278 -16.93 14.14 -0.48
CA ALA A 278 -18.17 14.73 -0.99
C ALA A 278 -17.90 16.00 -1.81
N LYS A 279 -18.75 16.29 -2.81
CA LYS A 279 -18.77 17.57 -3.52
C LYS A 279 -19.11 18.68 -2.52
N LYS A 280 -18.29 19.73 -2.49
CA LYS A 280 -18.42 20.87 -1.58
C LYS A 280 -17.92 22.14 -2.23
N GLY A 281 -18.56 23.29 -1.93
CA GLY A 281 -18.12 24.58 -2.48
C GLY A 281 -18.50 24.73 -3.95
N LYS A 282 -17.67 25.38 -4.76
CA LYS A 282 -17.95 25.65 -6.17
C LYS A 282 -17.63 24.43 -7.05
N GLY A 283 -18.54 24.17 -8.01
CA GLY A 283 -18.32 23.12 -8.98
C GLY A 283 -19.30 23.08 -10.14
N ILE A 284 -18.86 22.49 -11.23
CA ILE A 284 -19.61 22.35 -12.48
C ILE A 284 -19.92 20.87 -12.68
N TYR A 285 -21.20 20.57 -12.82
CA TYR A 285 -21.68 19.24 -13.20
C TYR A 285 -22.19 19.25 -14.63
N LYS A 286 -21.71 18.32 -15.45
CA LYS A 286 -22.12 18.14 -16.85
C LYS A 286 -22.82 16.81 -17.04
N CYS A 287 -24.03 16.84 -17.56
CA CYS A 287 -24.81 15.65 -17.90
C CYS A 287 -24.80 15.41 -19.40
N ASN A 288 -23.91 14.53 -19.90
CA ASN A 288 -23.86 13.99 -21.26
C ASN A 288 -24.20 15.02 -22.36
N ASN A 289 -23.68 16.23 -22.32
CA ASN A 289 -23.99 17.34 -23.23
C ASN A 289 -25.48 17.76 -23.26
N VAL A 290 -26.31 17.29 -22.32
CA VAL A 290 -27.71 17.66 -22.19
C VAL A 290 -27.83 18.95 -21.40
N PHE A 291 -27.31 18.96 -20.19
CA PHE A 291 -27.31 20.16 -19.35
C PHE A 291 -26.01 20.29 -18.53
N GLU A 292 -25.77 21.50 -18.08
CA GLU A 292 -24.69 21.86 -17.18
C GLU A 292 -25.26 22.63 -16.00
N TYR A 293 -24.81 22.25 -14.78
CA TYR A 293 -25.05 23.03 -13.57
C TYR A 293 -23.73 23.61 -13.09
N ASP A 294 -23.67 24.93 -12.92
CA ASP A 294 -22.56 25.69 -12.38
C ASP A 294 -23.03 26.41 -11.11
N GLY A 295 -22.56 26.00 -9.94
CA GLY A 295 -23.03 26.53 -8.69
C GLY A 295 -22.35 26.01 -7.46
N ASP A 296 -23.01 26.27 -6.30
CA ASP A 296 -22.54 25.79 -5.01
C ASP A 296 -23.03 24.36 -4.72
N TRP A 297 -22.20 23.64 -4.00
CA TRP A 297 -22.44 22.25 -3.58
C TRP A 297 -22.24 22.09 -2.09
N ASP A 298 -23.07 21.29 -1.46
CA ASP A 298 -22.94 20.88 -0.08
C ASP A 298 -23.34 19.40 0.08
N ASN A 299 -22.38 18.57 0.54
CA ASN A 299 -22.58 17.13 0.71
C ASN A 299 -23.23 16.47 -0.52
N ASP A 300 -22.61 16.62 -1.70
CA ASP A 300 -23.03 16.11 -3.01
C ASP A 300 -24.31 16.71 -3.58
N LEU A 301 -24.93 17.65 -2.90
CA LEU A 301 -26.17 18.28 -3.32
C LEU A 301 -25.96 19.74 -3.75
N PRO A 302 -26.61 20.18 -4.83
CA PRO A 302 -26.66 21.60 -5.17
C PRO A 302 -27.23 22.44 -4.04
N CYS A 303 -26.60 23.60 -3.77
CA CYS A 303 -27.05 24.54 -2.76
C CYS A 303 -26.81 25.98 -3.21
N GLY A 304 -27.39 26.96 -2.50
CA GLY A 304 -27.20 28.37 -2.82
C GLY A 304 -27.71 28.74 -4.20
N ILE A 305 -27.03 29.68 -4.86
CA ILE A 305 -27.41 30.16 -6.19
C ILE A 305 -26.55 29.45 -7.23
N GLY A 306 -27.20 28.81 -8.21
CA GLY A 306 -26.52 28.14 -9.31
C GLY A 306 -27.17 28.47 -10.66
N LYS A 307 -26.37 28.27 -11.71
CA LYS A 307 -26.76 28.47 -13.10
C LYS A 307 -26.94 27.09 -13.74
N LEU A 308 -28.11 26.91 -14.36
CA LEU A 308 -28.42 25.72 -15.13
C LEU A 308 -28.54 26.09 -16.58
N SER A 309 -27.82 25.37 -17.44
CA SER A 309 -27.82 25.57 -18.90
C SER A 309 -28.23 24.28 -19.61
N ASP A 310 -29.21 24.34 -20.48
CA ASP A 310 -29.58 23.23 -21.40
C ASP A 310 -29.07 23.56 -22.79
N TRP A 311 -28.23 22.68 -23.33
CA TRP A 311 -27.53 22.93 -24.59
C TRP A 311 -28.38 22.59 -25.79
N GLU A 312 -29.29 21.61 -25.67
CA GLU A 312 -30.19 21.21 -26.77
C GLU A 312 -31.29 22.23 -26.95
N LYS A 313 -31.84 22.73 -25.84
CA LYS A 313 -32.98 23.67 -25.86
C LYS A 313 -32.55 25.12 -25.84
N ASN A 314 -31.21 25.37 -25.71
CA ASN A 314 -30.58 26.69 -25.74
C ASN A 314 -31.18 27.68 -24.74
N TRP A 315 -31.42 27.23 -23.50
CA TRP A 315 -31.84 28.10 -22.41
C TRP A 315 -30.86 28.12 -21.26
N ILE A 316 -30.88 29.18 -20.48
CA ILE A 316 -30.10 29.41 -19.29
C ILE A 316 -30.99 29.96 -18.20
N ILE A 317 -31.00 29.31 -17.06
CA ILE A 317 -31.76 29.76 -15.88
C ILE A 317 -30.84 29.86 -14.68
N LYS A 318 -31.15 30.80 -13.78
CA LYS A 318 -30.55 30.96 -12.48
C LYS A 318 -31.53 30.53 -11.41
N CYS A 319 -31.11 29.62 -10.56
CA CYS A 319 -31.97 29.00 -9.55
C CYS A 319 -31.35 29.11 -8.17
N SER A 320 -32.22 29.26 -7.17
CA SER A 320 -31.85 29.09 -5.74
C SER A 320 -32.11 27.63 -5.34
N TRP A 321 -31.09 26.99 -4.75
CA TRP A 321 -31.10 25.60 -4.36
C TRP A 321 -30.99 25.42 -2.84
N ARG A 322 -31.72 24.45 -2.30
CA ARG A 322 -31.58 23.99 -0.94
C ARG A 322 -31.77 22.47 -0.89
N TYR A 323 -30.78 21.77 -0.33
CA TYR A 323 -30.78 20.30 -0.25
C TYR A 323 -31.11 19.63 -1.59
N GLY A 324 -30.50 20.10 -2.68
CA GLY A 324 -30.69 19.52 -4.01
C GLY A 324 -32.04 19.85 -4.67
N LYS A 325 -32.85 20.73 -4.09
CA LYS A 325 -34.15 21.14 -4.64
C LYS A 325 -34.15 22.65 -4.96
N ILE A 326 -34.82 23.02 -6.03
CA ILE A 326 -35.07 24.42 -6.37
C ILE A 326 -36.14 24.96 -5.40
N VAL A 327 -35.86 26.08 -4.74
CA VAL A 327 -36.70 26.63 -3.69
C VAL A 327 -37.35 28.01 -4.04
N GLU A 328 -36.91 28.64 -5.12
CA GLU A 328 -37.43 29.88 -5.63
C GLU A 328 -37.74 29.79 -7.10
N GLU A 329 -38.61 30.67 -7.63
CA GLU A 329 -38.87 30.74 -9.04
C GLU A 329 -37.59 31.07 -9.82
N PRO A 330 -37.26 30.29 -10.88
CA PRO A 330 -36.07 30.53 -11.66
C PRO A 330 -36.06 31.84 -12.38
N ILE A 331 -34.90 32.47 -12.44
CA ILE A 331 -34.69 33.66 -13.27
C ILE A 331 -34.15 33.23 -14.62
N TYR A 332 -34.84 33.55 -15.68
CA TYR A 332 -34.46 33.16 -17.05
C TYR A 332 -33.49 34.20 -17.62
N GLU A 333 -32.26 33.78 -17.93
CA GLU A 333 -31.24 34.63 -18.56
C GLU A 333 -31.23 34.53 -20.10
N LYS A 334 -31.62 33.37 -20.65
CA LYS A 334 -31.64 33.11 -22.09
C LYS A 334 -32.69 32.06 -22.43
N GLY A 335 -33.41 32.22 -23.56
CA GLY A 335 -34.37 31.25 -24.08
C GLY A 335 -35.71 31.89 -24.43
N ASP A 336 -36.57 31.12 -25.11
CA ASP A 336 -37.93 31.56 -25.44
C ASP A 336 -38.86 31.30 -24.25
N SER A 337 -39.55 32.36 -23.79
CA SER A 337 -40.38 32.36 -22.57
C SER A 337 -41.50 31.30 -22.59
N ASP A 338 -42.00 30.90 -23.78
CA ASP A 338 -43.09 29.94 -23.88
C ASP A 338 -42.60 28.50 -23.78
N ASN A 339 -41.39 28.22 -24.20
CA ASN A 339 -40.73 26.92 -24.01
C ASN A 339 -40.27 26.67 -22.60
N LEU A 340 -40.01 27.71 -21.83
CA LEU A 340 -39.47 27.65 -20.49
C LEU A 340 -40.50 27.27 -19.42
N LYS A 341 -41.79 27.55 -19.66
CA LYS A 341 -42.88 27.23 -18.73
C LYS A 341 -43.17 25.71 -18.62
N ASN A 342 -42.63 24.92 -19.56
CA ASN A 342 -42.83 23.47 -19.62
C ASN A 342 -41.60 22.64 -19.16
N ILE A 343 -40.61 23.30 -18.59
CA ILE A 343 -39.42 22.58 -18.08
C ILE A 343 -39.79 21.92 -16.74
N ASP A 344 -39.79 20.61 -16.72
CA ASP A 344 -39.87 19.87 -15.44
C ASP A 344 -38.55 19.97 -14.69
N LEU A 345 -38.42 20.99 -13.87
CA LEU A 345 -37.23 21.23 -13.05
C LEU A 345 -37.02 20.19 -11.94
N ASN A 346 -38.05 19.35 -11.66
CA ASN A 346 -37.93 18.30 -10.64
C ASN A 346 -37.12 17.09 -11.10
N ILE A 347 -37.00 16.87 -12.42
CA ILE A 347 -36.20 15.78 -12.99
C ILE A 347 -34.67 16.03 -12.83
N ILE A 348 -34.27 17.30 -12.74
CA ILE A 348 -32.86 17.70 -12.73
C ILE A 348 -32.13 17.19 -11.46
N PRO A 349 -32.69 17.34 -10.24
CA PRO A 349 -32.08 16.80 -9.04
C PRO A 349 -31.91 15.28 -9.09
N GLU A 350 -32.87 14.55 -9.64
CA GLU A 350 -32.77 13.09 -9.78
C GLU A 350 -31.64 12.69 -10.74
N LYS A 351 -31.48 13.40 -11.85
CA LYS A 351 -30.40 13.16 -12.80
C LYS A 351 -29.03 13.58 -12.28
N MET A 352 -28.97 14.51 -11.30
CA MET A 352 -27.73 14.93 -10.65
C MET A 352 -27.36 14.07 -9.43
N ASN A 353 -28.29 13.21 -8.99
CA ASN A 353 -28.13 12.42 -7.77
C ASN A 353 -27.36 11.13 -8.07
N LEU A 354 -26.12 11.28 -8.52
CA LEU A 354 -25.22 10.17 -8.77
C LEU A 354 -24.35 9.94 -7.52
N ASN A 355 -24.45 8.75 -7.00
CA ASN A 355 -23.66 8.29 -5.86
C ASN A 355 -22.17 8.29 -6.20
N ILE A 356 -21.39 9.26 -5.71
CA ILE A 356 -19.93 9.20 -5.70
C ILE A 356 -19.42 8.08 -4.77
N ARG A 357 -20.30 7.56 -3.90
CA ARG A 357 -19.98 6.52 -2.92
C ARG A 357 -19.31 5.27 -3.51
N ASP A 358 -19.42 5.04 -4.81
CA ASP A 358 -18.84 3.86 -5.45
C ASP A 358 -17.31 3.89 -5.53
N LEU A 359 -16.66 5.07 -5.67
CA LEU A 359 -15.20 5.17 -5.63
C LEU A 359 -14.65 5.46 -4.21
N THR A 360 -15.43 6.08 -3.33
CA THR A 360 -15.01 6.28 -1.93
C THR A 360 -15.15 5.00 -1.10
N ASN A 361 -15.87 3.98 -1.61
CA ASN A 361 -16.04 2.68 -0.98
C ASN A 361 -14.90 1.68 -1.26
N ILE A 362 -13.69 2.12 -1.61
CA ILE A 362 -12.51 1.24 -1.62
C ILE A 362 -12.37 0.54 -0.26
N GLU A 363 -12.84 1.18 0.80
CA GLU A 363 -12.83 0.64 2.17
C GLU A 363 -14.04 -0.26 2.50
N ASN A 364 -15.14 -0.23 1.73
CA ASN A 364 -16.41 -0.84 2.16
C ASN A 364 -16.86 -2.08 1.38
N THR A 365 -16.26 -2.44 0.25
CA THR A 365 -16.70 -3.60 -0.55
C THR A 365 -15.97 -4.91 -0.25
N GLU A 366 -14.83 -4.84 0.44
CA GLU A 366 -14.21 -6.02 1.07
C GLU A 366 -13.89 -5.68 2.53
N THR A 367 -14.95 -5.41 3.23
CA THR A 367 -15.02 -5.09 4.64
C THR A 367 -14.26 -6.08 5.48
N GLN A 368 -13.39 -5.56 6.30
CA GLN A 368 -12.63 -6.15 7.39
C GLN A 368 -11.27 -6.74 7.07
N SER A 369 -10.98 -7.24 5.86
CA SER A 369 -9.66 -7.80 5.59
C SER A 369 -8.67 -6.77 5.00
N THR A 370 -9.12 -5.84 4.15
CA THR A 370 -8.22 -4.92 3.43
C THR A 370 -7.90 -3.64 4.23
N GLN A 371 -8.85 -3.14 5.01
CA GLN A 371 -8.60 -2.03 5.94
C GLN A 371 -7.65 -2.46 7.07
N TYR A 372 -7.85 -3.66 7.62
CA TYR A 372 -6.90 -4.28 8.53
C TYR A 372 -5.52 -4.48 7.87
N LYS A 373 -5.46 -4.76 6.57
CA LYS A 373 -4.21 -5.00 5.85
C LYS A 373 -3.43 -3.73 5.52
N LEU A 374 -4.06 -2.61 5.23
CA LEU A 374 -3.35 -1.32 5.08
C LEU A 374 -2.85 -0.78 6.43
N VAL A 375 -3.61 -0.94 7.50
CA VAL A 375 -3.21 -0.57 8.87
C VAL A 375 -2.22 -1.59 9.46
N THR A 376 -2.40 -2.89 9.20
CA THR A 376 -1.46 -3.94 9.61
C THR A 376 -0.21 -4.00 8.74
N MET A 377 -0.15 -3.36 7.57
CA MET A 377 1.10 -3.20 6.84
C MET A 377 2.13 -2.40 7.63
N ALA A 378 1.73 -1.36 8.36
CA ALA A 378 2.67 -0.67 9.25
C ALA A 378 3.18 -1.63 10.35
N SER A 379 2.33 -2.51 10.88
CA SER A 379 2.70 -3.50 11.90
C SER A 379 3.43 -4.73 11.34
N PHE A 380 3.15 -5.13 10.08
CA PHE A 380 3.87 -6.24 9.43
C PHE A 380 5.25 -5.82 8.91
N LEU A 381 5.44 -4.54 8.62
CA LEU A 381 6.72 -4.00 8.19
C LEU A 381 7.63 -3.64 9.37
N ASP A 382 7.06 -3.47 10.57
CA ASP A 382 7.79 -3.27 11.83
C ASP A 382 8.30 -4.61 12.44
N ASP A 383 7.86 -5.76 11.91
CA ASP A 383 8.23 -7.09 12.41
C ASP A 383 9.50 -7.68 11.75
N TYR A 384 10.19 -6.90 10.85
CA TYR A 384 11.43 -7.35 10.17
C TYR A 384 12.48 -6.26 10.11
#